data_10be24d2c609b7bfcefa36bff34254ad
#
_entry.id   10be24d2c609b7bfcefa36bff34254ad
#
_cell.length_a   1.000
_cell.length_b   1.000
_cell.length_c   1.000
_cell.angle_alpha   90.00
_cell.angle_beta   90.00
_cell.angle_gamma   90.00
#
_symmetry.space_group_name_H-M   'P 1'
#
loop_
_entity.id
_entity.type
_entity.pdbx_description
1 polymer ?
#
loop_
_entity_poly.entity_id
_entity_poly.type
_entity_poly.pdbx_seq_one_letter_code
_entity_poly.pdbx_strand_id
1 'polypeptide(L)' 'MYKRQEESQPGDLAFFDNAEGHIIHVGIIMNDNYIIHAHGEVRIDRLDHSGIYNADKRTHTHSLRVIKKIITVNK' A
#
# COMPACT_ATOMS: atom_id res chain seq x y z
N MET A 1 -1.98 9.04 -12.00
CA MET A 1 -3.38 8.62 -11.89
C MET A 1 -3.61 7.85 -10.60
N TYR A 2 -4.69 8.20 -9.91
CA TYR A 2 -5.03 7.55 -8.64
C TYR A 2 -5.99 6.41 -8.89
N LYS A 3 -5.87 5.37 -8.06
CA LYS A 3 -6.71 4.18 -8.16
C LYS A 3 -7.34 3.85 -6.82
N ARG A 4 -8.49 3.18 -6.86
CA ARG A 4 -9.03 2.55 -5.66
C ARG A 4 -8.32 1.22 -5.44
N GLN A 5 -8.41 0.70 -4.22
CA GLN A 5 -7.70 -0.54 -3.87
C GLN A 5 -8.09 -1.70 -4.80
N GLU A 6 -9.38 -1.81 -5.14
CA GLU A 6 -9.85 -2.90 -6.00
C GLU A 6 -9.40 -2.76 -7.46
N GLU A 7 -8.87 -1.59 -7.83
CA GLU A 7 -8.33 -1.35 -9.17
C GLU A 7 -6.81 -1.48 -9.22
N SER A 8 -6.19 -1.76 -8.08
CA SER A 8 -4.74 -1.79 -8.00
C SER A 8 -4.18 -3.01 -8.74
N GLN A 9 -2.96 -2.86 -9.21
CA GLN A 9 -2.24 -3.90 -9.92
C GLN A 9 -0.85 -4.04 -9.33
N PRO A 10 -0.22 -5.22 -9.49
CA PRO A 10 1.16 -5.41 -9.03
C PRO A 10 2.07 -4.33 -9.58
N GLY A 11 2.91 -3.77 -8.73
CA GLY A 11 3.83 -2.70 -9.10
C GLY A 11 3.30 -1.31 -8.83
N ASP A 12 2.02 -1.16 -8.53
CA ASP A 12 1.48 0.14 -8.13
C ASP A 12 2.01 0.52 -6.76
N LEU A 13 2.10 1.83 -6.51
CA LEU A 13 2.51 2.35 -5.21
C LEU A 13 1.29 2.71 -4.38
N ALA A 14 1.29 2.26 -3.14
CA ALA A 14 0.25 2.62 -2.18
C ALA A 14 0.86 3.56 -1.14
N PHE A 15 0.16 4.65 -0.85
CA PHE A 15 0.59 5.67 0.09
C PHE A 15 -0.35 5.69 1.28
N PHE A 16 0.22 5.82 2.46
CA PHE A 16 -0.51 5.74 3.73
C PHE A 16 -0.30 7.02 4.50
N ASP A 17 -1.35 7.47 5.18
CA ASP A 17 -1.29 8.73 5.90
C ASP A 17 -1.55 8.56 7.39
N ASN A 18 -1.28 9.63 8.14
CA ASN A 18 -1.62 9.71 9.54
C ASN A 18 -2.95 10.46 9.70
N ALA A 19 -3.37 10.65 10.95
CA ALA A 19 -4.65 11.31 11.24
C ALA A 19 -4.71 12.75 10.75
N GLU A 20 -3.56 13.37 10.50
CA GLU A 20 -3.48 14.74 9.98
C GLU A 20 -3.43 14.82 8.47
N GLY A 21 -3.50 13.67 7.80
CA GLY A 21 -3.47 13.62 6.35
C GLY A 21 -2.09 13.69 5.72
N HIS A 22 -1.04 13.58 6.50
CA HIS A 22 0.33 13.57 5.99
C HIS A 22 0.70 12.16 5.56
N ILE A 23 1.33 12.03 4.39
CA ILE A 23 1.83 10.74 3.93
C ILE A 23 3.03 10.37 4.77
N ILE A 24 2.95 9.21 5.44
CA ILE A 24 3.99 8.73 6.34
C ILE A 24 4.58 7.39 5.95
N HIS A 25 4.02 6.74 4.91
CA HIS A 25 4.45 5.40 4.56
C HIS A 25 4.10 5.11 3.12
N VAL A 26 4.87 4.23 2.48
CA VAL A 26 4.63 3.81 1.11
C VAL A 26 4.99 2.33 0.98
N GLY A 27 4.27 1.63 0.10
CA GLY A 27 4.57 0.24 -0.22
C GLY A 27 4.31 -0.04 -1.67
N ILE A 28 4.77 -1.19 -2.14
CA ILE A 28 4.59 -1.65 -3.52
C ILE A 28 3.59 -2.80 -3.51
N ILE A 29 2.54 -2.65 -4.31
CA ILE A 29 1.48 -3.65 -4.38
C ILE A 29 1.97 -4.88 -5.13
N MET A 30 1.66 -6.04 -4.58
CA MET A 30 1.97 -7.34 -5.15
C MET A 30 0.69 -8.03 -5.59
N ASN A 31 0.82 -9.24 -6.11
CA ASN A 31 -0.33 -10.06 -6.49
C ASN A 31 -1.19 -10.39 -5.29
N ASP A 32 -2.47 -10.66 -5.54
CA ASP A 32 -3.41 -11.20 -4.55
C ASP A 32 -3.61 -10.30 -3.33
N ASN A 33 -3.53 -8.99 -3.55
CA ASN A 33 -3.77 -7.99 -2.51
C ASN A 33 -2.76 -8.07 -1.38
N TYR A 34 -1.52 -8.38 -1.72
CA TYR A 34 -0.39 -8.26 -0.81
C TYR A 34 0.40 -7.00 -1.12
N ILE A 35 1.15 -6.54 -0.15
CA ILE A 35 1.98 -5.35 -0.29
C ILE A 35 3.33 -5.62 0.36
N ILE A 36 4.41 -5.21 -0.31
CA ILE A 36 5.74 -5.24 0.27
C ILE A 36 6.08 -3.82 0.73
N HIS A 37 6.53 -3.71 1.96
CA HIS A 37 6.84 -2.42 2.56
C HIS A 37 7.88 -2.61 3.67
N ALA A 38 8.44 -1.51 4.15
CA ALA A 38 9.43 -1.52 5.23
C ALA A 38 8.82 -0.92 6.47
N HIS A 39 8.74 -1.70 7.54
CA HIS A 39 8.22 -1.25 8.82
C HIS A 39 9.07 -1.93 9.90
N GLY A 40 10.19 -1.30 10.25
CA GLY A 40 11.21 -1.90 11.09
C GLY A 40 12.05 -2.91 10.34
N GLU A 41 11.43 -3.65 9.45
CA GLU A 41 12.05 -4.62 8.55
C GLU A 41 11.20 -4.68 7.29
N VAL A 42 11.72 -5.29 6.24
CA VAL A 42 10.93 -5.50 5.03
C VAL A 42 9.90 -6.59 5.32
N ARG A 43 8.63 -6.28 5.06
CA ARG A 43 7.53 -7.17 5.33
C ARG A 43 6.63 -7.31 4.13
N ILE A 44 5.94 -8.44 4.05
CA ILE A 44 4.84 -8.63 3.11
C ILE A 44 3.59 -8.83 3.95
N ASP A 45 2.64 -7.94 3.80
CA ASP A 45 1.38 -7.98 4.54
C ASP A 45 0.22 -7.89 3.56
N ARG A 46 -1.01 -8.06 4.06
CA ARG A 46 -2.19 -7.92 3.21
C ARG A 46 -2.58 -6.46 3.10
N LEU A 47 -3.14 -6.12 1.95
CA LEU A 47 -3.67 -4.78 1.69
C LEU A 47 -5.16 -4.88 1.39
N ASP A 48 -5.97 -4.11 2.08
CA ASP A 48 -7.37 -3.95 1.75
C ASP A 48 -7.71 -2.47 1.64
N HIS A 49 -8.99 -2.14 1.44
CA HIS A 49 -9.37 -0.73 1.23
C HIS A 49 -9.12 0.15 2.45
N SER A 50 -8.98 -0.45 3.64
CA SER A 50 -8.69 0.31 4.85
C SER A 50 -7.20 0.57 5.03
N GLY A 51 -6.35 -0.32 4.52
CA GLY A 51 -4.90 -0.16 4.64
C GLY A 51 -4.18 -1.49 4.77
N ILE A 52 -3.02 -1.44 5.41
CA ILE A 52 -2.19 -2.62 5.61
C ILE A 52 -2.67 -3.38 6.84
N TYR A 53 -2.98 -4.66 6.64
CA TYR A 53 -3.37 -5.54 7.73
C TYR A 53 -2.19 -6.42 8.13
N ASN A 54 -1.80 -6.32 9.40
CA ASN A 54 -0.72 -7.14 9.97
C ASN A 54 -1.34 -8.33 10.68
N ALA A 55 -1.17 -9.52 10.10
CA ALA A 55 -1.78 -10.72 10.64
C ALA A 55 -1.16 -11.14 11.98
N ASP A 56 0.11 -10.82 12.20
CA ASP A 56 0.77 -11.12 13.48
C ASP A 56 0.17 -10.33 14.61
N LYS A 57 -0.17 -9.08 14.37
CA LYS A 57 -0.76 -8.19 15.36
C LYS A 57 -2.28 -8.16 15.31
N ARG A 58 -2.85 -8.78 14.27
CA ARG A 58 -4.30 -8.85 14.05
C ARG A 58 -4.95 -7.48 14.03
N THR A 59 -4.30 -6.53 13.36
CA THR A 59 -4.82 -5.17 13.26
C THR A 59 -4.27 -4.50 12.02
N HIS A 60 -4.96 -3.47 11.57
CA HIS A 60 -4.45 -2.59 10.54
C HIS A 60 -3.39 -1.68 11.15
N THR A 61 -2.25 -1.59 10.50
CA THR A 61 -1.13 -0.78 11.01
C THR A 61 -0.97 0.54 10.27
N HIS A 62 -1.48 0.63 9.04
CA HIS A 62 -1.32 1.82 8.21
C HIS A 62 -2.61 2.07 7.46
N SER A 63 -3.04 3.32 7.43
CA SER A 63 -4.29 3.73 6.79
C SER A 63 -4.03 4.12 5.35
N LEU A 64 -4.72 3.47 4.43
CA LEU A 64 -4.53 3.72 3.00
C LEU A 64 -5.06 5.09 2.61
N ARG A 65 -4.23 5.88 1.93
CA ARG A 65 -4.61 7.19 1.42
C ARG A 65 -4.91 7.13 -0.08
N VAL A 66 -3.91 6.78 -0.88
CA VAL A 66 -4.07 6.73 -2.34
C VAL A 66 -3.18 5.65 -2.91
N ILE A 67 -3.56 5.16 -4.10
CA ILE A 67 -2.75 4.25 -4.88
C ILE A 67 -2.44 4.95 -6.19
N LYS A 68 -1.18 4.93 -6.60
CA LYS A 68 -0.71 5.54 -7.83
C LYS A 68 -0.06 4.50 -8.72
N LYS A 69 -0.43 4.53 -9.98
CA LYS A 69 0.25 3.71 -10.97
C LYS A 69 1.65 4.27 -11.22
N ILE A 70 2.64 3.38 -11.24
CA ILE A 70 3.99 3.77 -11.65
C ILE A 70 3.97 3.98 -13.15
N ILE A 71 4.41 5.16 -13.58
CA ILE A 71 4.51 5.47 -15.00
C ILE A 71 5.78 4.84 -15.53
N THR A 72 5.62 3.97 -16.52
CA THR A 72 6.75 3.34 -17.19
C THR A 72 6.99 4.05 -18.51
N VAL A 73 8.24 4.42 -18.75
CA VAL A 73 8.61 5.03 -20.02
C VAL A 73 8.88 3.91 -21.01
N ASN A 74 8.13 3.91 -22.08
CA ASN A 74 8.30 2.94 -23.15
C ASN A 74 9.22 3.52 -24.23
N LYS A 75 10.01 2.65 -24.79
CA LYS A 75 10.94 3.04 -25.83
C LYS A 75 10.41 2.65 -27.19
#